data_3a436cfce114cd0c70c2ef8168542716
#
_entry.id   3a436cfce114cd0c70c2ef8168542716
#
_cell.length_a   1.000
_cell.length_b   1.000
_cell.length_c   1.000
_cell.angle_alpha   90.00
_cell.angle_beta   90.00
_cell.angle_gamma   90.00
#
_symmetry.space_group_name_H-M   'P 1'
#
loop_
_entity.id
_entity.type
_entity.pdbx_description
1 polymer ?
#
loop_
_entity_poly.entity_id
_entity_poly.type
_entity_poly.pdbx_seq_one_letter_code
_entity_poly.pdbx_strand_id
1 'polypeptide(L)'
;YISNDDKKHFDMIKKILNELNIPYIHDQGLVRGLDYYTKTVFEITSDALGAQDALCGGGRYDNLVENLGGKSVPAIGFAAGLERLLIAMNLENEENMFTDIYIVNQETQIIPQIMNLADIIRKELGVSVYVDSLRRSMKSQLRHADKLNAKYCIISVSYTHLRAHETLG
;
A
#
# COMPACT_ATOMS: atom_id res chain seq x y z
N TYR A 1 13.22 29.03 -18.21
CA TYR A 1 14.60 29.58 -18.01
C TYR A 1 15.15 28.99 -16.72
N ILE A 2 16.21 28.21 -16.80
CA ILE A 2 16.90 27.65 -15.64
C ILE A 2 18.01 28.69 -15.25
N SER A 3 18.03 29.07 -13.99
CA SER A 3 19.05 30.01 -13.48
C SER A 3 20.44 29.33 -13.46
N ASN A 4 21.51 30.15 -13.46
CA ASN A 4 22.88 29.64 -13.35
C ASN A 4 23.10 28.87 -12.02
N ASP A 5 22.42 29.28 -10.96
CA ASP A 5 22.54 28.62 -9.65
C ASP A 5 21.83 27.28 -9.62
N ASP A 6 20.68 27.16 -10.27
CA ASP A 6 19.97 25.86 -10.41
C ASP A 6 20.80 24.88 -11.24
N LYS A 7 21.45 25.38 -12.30
CA LYS A 7 22.34 24.58 -13.13
C LYS A 7 23.53 24.05 -12.33
N LYS A 8 24.21 24.92 -11.56
CA LYS A 8 25.31 24.51 -10.67
C LYS A 8 24.86 23.50 -9.62
N HIS A 9 23.70 23.72 -9.04
CA HIS A 9 23.11 22.80 -8.06
C HIS A 9 22.87 21.42 -8.68
N PHE A 10 22.26 21.37 -9.86
CA PHE A 10 21.98 20.13 -10.55
C PHE A 10 23.25 19.38 -10.98
N ASP A 11 24.28 20.13 -11.44
CA ASP A 11 25.56 19.54 -11.78
C ASP A 11 26.28 18.96 -10.55
N MET A 12 26.14 19.60 -9.38
CA MET A 12 26.65 19.04 -8.13
C MET A 12 25.96 17.74 -7.75
N ILE A 13 24.63 17.66 -7.90
CA ILE A 13 23.88 16.41 -7.64
C ILE A 13 24.38 15.28 -8.55
N LYS A 14 24.53 15.54 -9.85
CA LYS A 14 25.06 14.55 -10.80
C LYS A 14 26.46 14.08 -10.41
N LYS A 15 27.31 15.00 -9.97
CA LYS A 15 28.65 14.67 -9.49
C LYS A 15 28.60 13.73 -8.28
N ILE A 16 27.76 14.03 -7.30
CA ILE A 16 27.58 13.19 -6.10
C ILE A 16 27.06 11.79 -6.48
N LEU A 17 26.07 11.70 -7.36
CA LEU A 17 25.52 10.41 -7.82
C LEU A 17 26.61 9.58 -8.50
N ASN A 18 27.46 10.19 -9.32
CA ASN A 18 28.58 9.51 -9.97
C ASN A 18 29.62 9.04 -8.95
N GLU A 19 29.99 9.84 -7.97
CA GLU A 19 30.93 9.46 -6.90
C GLU A 19 30.38 8.31 -6.03
N LEU A 20 29.06 8.26 -5.83
CA LEU A 20 28.39 7.18 -5.11
C LEU A 20 28.07 5.94 -5.98
N ASN A 21 28.42 5.98 -7.27
CA ASN A 21 28.09 4.93 -8.26
C ASN A 21 26.58 4.64 -8.34
N ILE A 22 25.72 5.65 -8.15
CA ILE A 22 24.28 5.55 -8.32
C ILE A 22 23.95 5.85 -9.78
N PRO A 23 23.43 4.86 -10.54
CA PRO A 23 23.05 5.07 -11.93
C PRO A 23 21.85 6.02 -12.02
N TYR A 24 21.86 6.91 -12.98
CA TYR A 24 20.73 7.80 -13.24
C TYR A 24 20.60 8.14 -14.73
N ILE A 25 19.41 8.49 -15.12
CA ILE A 25 19.11 9.04 -16.46
C ILE A 25 18.72 10.51 -16.25
N HIS A 26 19.35 11.41 -17.03
CA HIS A 26 18.94 12.81 -17.06
C HIS A 26 17.81 12.96 -18.10
N ASP A 27 16.58 12.92 -17.63
CA ASP A 27 15.41 13.12 -18.48
C ASP A 27 14.95 14.59 -18.40
N GLN A 28 15.03 15.30 -19.53
CA GLN A 28 14.56 16.68 -19.65
C GLN A 28 13.04 16.79 -19.76
N GLY A 29 12.36 15.68 -20.05
CA GLY A 29 10.91 15.60 -20.18
C GLY A 29 10.21 15.22 -18.88
N LEU A 30 10.93 14.90 -17.81
CA LEU A 30 10.32 14.51 -16.54
C LEU A 30 9.53 15.68 -15.94
N VAL A 31 8.21 15.52 -15.91
CA VAL A 31 7.27 16.45 -15.29
C VAL A 31 6.55 15.75 -14.16
N ARG A 32 6.51 16.37 -12.99
CA ARG A 32 5.71 15.90 -11.85
C ARG A 32 4.42 16.71 -11.74
N GLY A 33 3.31 16.03 -11.43
CA GLY A 33 1.98 16.63 -11.38
C GLY A 33 1.71 17.59 -10.21
N LEU A 34 2.74 18.04 -9.48
CA LEU A 34 2.62 18.89 -8.32
C LEU A 34 3.44 20.18 -8.55
N ASP A 35 2.82 21.32 -8.35
CA ASP A 35 3.35 22.65 -8.66
C ASP A 35 4.25 23.24 -7.58
N TYR A 36 4.39 22.59 -6.44
CA TYR A 36 5.22 23.06 -5.33
C TYR A 36 6.71 22.73 -5.47
N TYR A 37 7.11 21.94 -6.44
CA TYR A 37 8.54 21.67 -6.68
C TYR A 37 9.24 22.90 -7.20
N THR A 38 10.43 23.18 -6.63
CA THR A 38 11.19 24.40 -6.93
C THR A 38 12.47 24.16 -7.70
N LYS A 39 13.07 22.99 -7.57
CA LYS A 39 14.37 22.65 -8.19
C LYS A 39 14.34 21.23 -8.73
N THR A 40 15.25 20.38 -8.26
CA THR A 40 15.39 19.01 -8.73
C THR A 40 14.16 18.20 -8.40
N VAL A 41 13.65 17.50 -9.39
CA VAL A 41 12.65 16.41 -9.25
C VAL A 41 13.30 15.11 -9.66
N PHE A 42 12.81 14.01 -9.12
CA PHE A 42 13.29 12.68 -9.45
C PHE A 42 12.17 11.64 -9.44
N GLU A 43 12.44 10.56 -10.13
CA GLU A 43 11.61 9.37 -10.14
C GLU A 43 12.52 8.15 -10.03
N ILE A 44 12.12 7.15 -9.26
CA ILE A 44 12.78 5.86 -9.20
C ILE A 44 11.89 4.87 -9.93
N THR A 45 12.46 4.20 -10.91
CA THR A 45 11.75 3.27 -11.78
C THR A 45 12.28 1.85 -11.64
N SER A 46 11.46 0.88 -12.05
CA SER A 46 11.85 -0.53 -12.09
C SER A 46 11.24 -1.22 -13.31
N ASP A 47 12.06 -1.87 -14.09
CA ASP A 47 11.64 -2.64 -15.27
C ASP A 47 10.64 -3.76 -14.93
N ALA A 48 10.61 -4.20 -13.66
CA ALA A 48 9.68 -5.23 -13.18
C ALA A 48 8.20 -4.79 -13.24
N LEU A 49 7.91 -3.49 -13.40
CA LEU A 49 6.55 -2.94 -13.41
C LEU A 49 5.96 -2.74 -14.82
N GLY A 50 6.71 -3.02 -15.88
CA GLY A 50 6.26 -2.84 -17.25
C GLY A 50 6.10 -1.36 -17.65
N ALA A 51 5.06 -1.01 -18.41
CA ALA A 51 4.90 0.31 -19.02
C ALA A 51 4.71 1.48 -18.01
N GLN A 52 4.29 1.20 -16.81
CA GLN A 52 4.21 2.16 -15.71
C GLN A 52 5.24 1.79 -14.65
N ASP A 53 6.48 2.14 -14.90
CA ASP A 53 7.66 1.68 -14.18
C ASP A 53 7.99 2.46 -12.90
N ALA A 54 7.36 3.61 -12.64
CA ALA A 54 7.63 4.45 -11.49
C ALA A 54 7.29 3.77 -10.16
N LEU A 55 8.26 3.57 -9.30
CA LEU A 55 8.12 3.09 -7.92
C LEU A 55 7.85 4.23 -6.93
N CYS A 56 8.58 5.31 -7.13
CA CYS A 56 8.65 6.41 -6.21
C CYS A 56 8.93 7.69 -6.99
N GLY A 57 8.42 8.79 -6.50
CA GLY A 57 8.73 10.08 -7.07
C GLY A 57 8.77 11.18 -6.04
N GLY A 58 9.66 12.13 -6.24
CA GLY A 58 9.89 13.19 -5.30
C GLY A 58 10.63 14.39 -5.88
N GLY A 59 11.04 15.26 -5.01
CA GLY A 59 11.80 16.45 -5.40
C GLY A 59 11.97 17.45 -4.28
N ARG A 60 12.59 18.55 -4.60
CA ARG A 60 12.84 19.67 -3.69
C ARG A 60 11.72 20.70 -3.78
N TYR A 61 11.27 21.20 -2.64
CA TYR A 61 10.15 22.14 -2.52
C TYR A 61 10.44 23.19 -1.44
N ASP A 62 11.27 24.16 -1.77
CA ASP A 62 11.80 25.15 -0.81
C ASP A 62 10.73 26.10 -0.25
N ASN A 63 9.63 26.32 -0.98
CA ASN A 63 8.62 27.30 -0.60
C ASN A 63 7.41 26.66 0.12
N LEU A 64 7.30 25.34 0.14
CA LEU A 64 6.08 24.68 0.61
C LEU A 64 5.81 24.96 2.09
N VAL A 65 6.84 24.89 2.95
CA VAL A 65 6.67 25.11 4.40
C VAL A 65 6.21 26.54 4.68
N GLU A 66 6.77 27.53 3.98
CA GLU A 66 6.39 28.94 4.09
C GLU A 66 4.97 29.18 3.58
N ASN A 67 4.59 28.60 2.45
CA ASN A 67 3.23 28.67 1.89
C ASN A 67 2.16 28.07 2.82
N LEU A 68 2.54 27.13 3.68
CA LEU A 68 1.68 26.54 4.70
C LEU A 68 1.69 27.31 6.02
N GLY A 69 2.35 28.50 6.08
CA GLY A 69 2.39 29.34 7.27
C GLY A 69 3.55 29.03 8.23
N GLY A 70 4.49 28.17 7.83
CA GLY A 70 5.72 27.89 8.58
C GLY A 70 6.86 28.86 8.30
N LYS A 71 8.04 28.55 8.83
CA LYS A 71 9.26 29.32 8.51
C LYS A 71 9.74 28.95 7.10
N SER A 72 10.43 29.90 6.44
CA SER A 72 11.11 29.64 5.18
C SER A 72 12.26 28.64 5.41
N VAL A 73 12.04 27.38 5.03
CA VAL A 73 12.99 26.27 5.20
C VAL A 73 12.97 25.43 3.93
N PRO A 74 14.14 25.20 3.29
CA PRO A 74 14.20 24.27 2.16
C PRO A 74 13.84 22.85 2.60
N ALA A 75 13.08 22.16 1.77
CA ALA A 75 12.65 20.81 2.05
C ALA A 75 12.76 19.91 0.81
N ILE A 76 12.94 18.63 1.06
CA ILE A 76 12.94 17.58 0.06
C ILE A 76 12.09 16.40 0.57
N GLY A 77 11.40 15.74 -0.30
CA GLY A 77 10.64 14.54 0.07
C GLY A 77 10.24 13.74 -1.15
N PHE A 78 9.66 12.61 -0.87
CA PHE A 78 9.17 11.69 -1.89
C PHE A 78 7.95 10.90 -1.40
N ALA A 79 7.21 10.33 -2.34
CA ALA A 79 6.18 9.35 -2.07
C ALA A 79 6.45 8.08 -2.88
N ALA A 80 6.24 6.92 -2.28
CA ALA A 80 6.40 5.62 -2.91
C ALA A 80 5.10 4.83 -2.85
N GLY A 81 4.80 4.07 -3.91
CA GLY A 81 3.69 3.13 -3.93
C GLY A 81 4.08 1.83 -3.24
N LEU A 82 3.47 1.51 -2.10
CA LEU A 82 3.81 0.31 -1.34
C LEU A 82 3.56 -0.97 -2.16
N GLU A 83 2.41 -1.07 -2.81
CA GLU A 83 2.06 -2.21 -3.67
C GLU A 83 3.02 -2.33 -4.85
N ARG A 84 3.45 -1.21 -5.42
CA ARG A 84 4.40 -1.18 -6.53
C ARG A 84 5.78 -1.68 -6.09
N LEU A 85 6.22 -1.31 -4.89
CA LEU A 85 7.45 -1.82 -4.30
C LEU A 85 7.37 -3.34 -4.09
N LEU A 86 6.27 -3.85 -3.56
CA LEU A 86 6.06 -5.29 -3.37
C LEU A 86 6.10 -6.06 -4.71
N ILE A 87 5.45 -5.52 -5.74
CA ILE A 87 5.49 -6.10 -7.09
C ILE A 87 6.92 -6.11 -7.65
N ALA A 88 7.63 -4.98 -7.53
CA ALA A 88 9.01 -4.86 -8.05
C ALA A 88 10.02 -5.73 -7.31
N MET A 89 9.80 -5.98 -6.04
CA MET A 89 10.60 -6.92 -5.25
C MET A 89 10.40 -8.37 -5.67
N ASN A 90 9.43 -8.62 -6.58
CA ASN A 90 9.09 -9.96 -7.05
C ASN A 90 8.99 -10.95 -5.88
N LEU A 91 8.46 -10.45 -4.76
CA LEU A 91 8.09 -11.32 -3.65
C LEU A 91 7.03 -12.23 -4.25
N GLU A 92 7.43 -13.45 -4.57
CA GLU A 92 6.48 -14.49 -4.91
C GLU A 92 5.41 -14.40 -3.83
N ASN A 93 4.20 -14.06 -4.26
CA ASN A 93 3.07 -14.24 -3.38
C ASN A 93 3.16 -15.71 -3.01
N GLU A 94 3.64 -16.00 -1.83
CA GLU A 94 3.29 -17.27 -1.23
C GLU A 94 1.76 -17.24 -1.25
N GLU A 95 1.20 -17.99 -2.19
CA GLU A 95 -0.26 -18.12 -2.35
C GLU A 95 -0.92 -18.74 -1.12
N ASN A 96 -0.19 -18.89 -0.07
CA ASN A 96 -0.65 -19.23 1.25
C ASN A 96 -1.18 -17.99 1.97
N MET A 97 -2.22 -17.38 1.41
CA MET A 97 -3.08 -16.51 2.21
C MET A 97 -3.83 -17.42 3.18
N PHE A 98 -3.21 -17.67 4.32
CA PHE A 98 -3.89 -18.36 5.41
C PHE A 98 -4.79 -17.37 6.12
N THR A 99 -6.04 -17.75 6.26
CA THR A 99 -6.97 -17.12 7.19
C THR A 99 -7.26 -18.13 8.28
N ASP A 100 -6.94 -17.84 9.53
CA ASP A 100 -7.27 -18.77 10.59
C ASP A 100 -8.77 -18.89 10.75
N ILE A 101 -9.48 -17.78 10.76
CA ILE A 101 -10.93 -17.74 10.95
C ILE A 101 -11.58 -16.90 9.86
N TYR A 102 -12.58 -17.47 9.21
CA TYR A 102 -13.44 -16.74 8.27
C TYR A 102 -14.84 -16.58 8.87
N ILE A 103 -15.34 -15.33 8.94
CA ILE A 103 -16.68 -15.06 9.44
C ILE A 103 -17.63 -14.88 8.25
N VAL A 104 -18.53 -15.82 8.08
CA VAL A 104 -19.62 -15.80 7.09
C VAL A 104 -20.79 -15.02 7.66
N ASN A 105 -21.24 -14.01 6.93
CA ASN A 105 -22.36 -13.16 7.34
C ASN A 105 -23.31 -12.91 6.19
N GLN A 106 -24.61 -13.01 6.46
CA GLN A 106 -25.67 -12.70 5.50
C GLN A 106 -26.47 -11.44 5.84
N GLU A 107 -26.29 -10.91 7.05
CA GLU A 107 -27.13 -9.83 7.57
C GLU A 107 -26.31 -8.55 7.76
N THR A 108 -26.72 -7.49 7.07
CA THR A 108 -26.09 -6.17 7.17
C THR A 108 -26.21 -5.55 8.56
N GLN A 109 -27.31 -5.84 9.27
CA GLN A 109 -27.63 -5.23 10.57
C GLN A 109 -26.67 -5.64 11.68
N ILE A 110 -26.05 -6.81 11.59
CA ILE A 110 -25.14 -7.35 12.60
C ILE A 110 -23.66 -7.15 12.25
N ILE A 111 -23.35 -6.43 11.17
CA ILE A 111 -21.95 -6.14 10.79
C ILE A 111 -21.16 -5.50 11.95
N PRO A 112 -21.69 -4.51 12.70
CA PRO A 112 -20.94 -3.94 13.82
C PRO A 112 -20.57 -4.97 14.88
N GLN A 113 -21.49 -5.90 15.19
CA GLN A 113 -21.24 -6.97 16.17
C GLN A 113 -20.18 -7.95 15.66
N ILE A 114 -20.23 -8.29 14.37
CA ILE A 114 -19.26 -9.18 13.72
C ILE A 114 -17.87 -8.53 13.69
N MET A 115 -17.78 -7.24 13.38
CA MET A 115 -16.51 -6.52 13.39
C MET A 115 -15.91 -6.46 14.81
N ASN A 116 -16.74 -6.23 15.82
CA ASN A 116 -16.32 -6.28 17.22
C ASN A 116 -15.86 -7.68 17.62
N LEU A 117 -16.59 -8.72 17.25
CA LEU A 117 -16.20 -10.12 17.49
C LEU A 117 -14.85 -10.43 16.82
N ALA A 118 -14.67 -10.02 15.57
CA ALA A 118 -13.42 -10.22 14.85
C ALA A 118 -12.24 -9.51 15.53
N ASP A 119 -12.46 -8.30 16.05
CA ASP A 119 -11.44 -7.54 16.78
C ASP A 119 -11.06 -8.24 18.10
N ILE A 120 -12.05 -8.71 18.86
CA ILE A 120 -11.83 -9.50 20.09
C ILE A 120 -11.01 -10.75 19.77
N ILE A 121 -11.42 -11.53 18.77
CA ILE A 121 -10.72 -12.76 18.39
C ILE A 121 -9.26 -12.49 18.01
N ARG A 122 -9.01 -11.44 17.21
CA ARG A 122 -7.64 -11.04 16.83
C ARG A 122 -6.79 -10.69 18.05
N LYS A 123 -7.36 -9.94 19.00
CA LYS A 123 -6.64 -9.48 20.20
C LYS A 123 -6.38 -10.59 21.20
N GLU A 124 -7.38 -11.42 21.46
CA GLU A 124 -7.30 -12.46 22.50
C GLU A 124 -6.53 -13.70 22.04
N LEU A 125 -6.67 -14.08 20.76
CA LEU A 125 -6.08 -15.31 20.23
C LEU A 125 -4.85 -15.07 19.35
N GLY A 126 -4.57 -13.83 18.94
CA GLY A 126 -3.44 -13.52 18.05
C GLY A 126 -3.55 -14.15 16.67
N VAL A 127 -4.77 -14.45 16.20
CA VAL A 127 -5.05 -15.13 14.92
C VAL A 127 -5.60 -14.20 13.86
N SER A 128 -5.45 -14.57 12.60
CA SER A 128 -6.02 -13.83 11.47
C SER A 128 -7.52 -14.11 11.35
N VAL A 129 -8.31 -13.05 11.17
CA VAL A 129 -9.76 -13.16 10.99
C VAL A 129 -10.19 -12.39 9.74
N TYR A 130 -10.84 -13.05 8.82
CA TYR A 130 -11.44 -12.44 7.64
C TYR A 130 -12.95 -12.28 7.83
N VAL A 131 -13.44 -11.09 7.51
CA VAL A 131 -14.89 -10.78 7.49
C VAL A 131 -15.26 -10.39 6.07
N ASP A 132 -16.28 -11.03 5.49
CA ASP A 132 -16.74 -10.70 4.14
C ASP A 132 -17.43 -9.34 4.09
N SER A 133 -16.83 -8.38 3.41
CA SER A 133 -17.38 -7.03 3.22
C SER A 133 -18.23 -6.88 1.96
N LEU A 134 -18.20 -7.87 1.05
CA LEU A 134 -18.81 -7.78 -0.28
C LEU A 134 -20.28 -8.24 -0.34
N ARG A 135 -20.88 -8.59 0.80
CA ARG A 135 -22.27 -9.05 0.90
C ARG A 135 -22.61 -10.20 -0.06
N ARG A 136 -21.65 -11.09 -0.26
CA ARG A 136 -21.83 -12.26 -1.12
C ARG A 136 -22.82 -13.27 -0.50
N SER A 137 -23.43 -14.12 -1.33
CA SER A 137 -24.23 -15.23 -0.81
C SER A 137 -23.39 -16.15 0.08
N MET A 138 -24.02 -16.86 1.04
CA MET A 138 -23.33 -17.84 1.92
C MET A 138 -22.46 -18.81 1.13
N LYS A 139 -23.00 -19.37 0.04
CA LYS A 139 -22.26 -20.29 -0.82
C LYS A 139 -20.99 -19.64 -1.40
N SER A 140 -21.05 -18.37 -1.78
CA SER A 140 -19.90 -17.64 -2.31
C SER A 140 -18.88 -17.32 -1.23
N GLN A 141 -19.34 -16.98 -0.02
CA GLN A 141 -18.47 -16.74 1.12
C GLN A 141 -17.75 -18.02 1.55
N LEU A 142 -18.41 -19.14 1.62
CA LEU A 142 -17.79 -20.45 1.94
C LEU A 142 -16.74 -20.85 0.90
N ARG A 143 -17.03 -20.67 -0.39
CA ARG A 143 -16.01 -20.89 -1.44
C ARG A 143 -14.81 -19.96 -1.32
N HIS A 144 -15.03 -18.76 -0.87
CA HIS A 144 -13.95 -17.83 -0.65
C HIS A 144 -13.14 -18.17 0.59
N ALA A 145 -13.78 -18.64 1.66
CA ALA A 145 -13.11 -19.17 2.83
C ALA A 145 -12.20 -20.36 2.48
N ASP A 146 -12.70 -21.26 1.64
CA ASP A 146 -11.94 -22.40 1.11
C ASP A 146 -10.72 -21.92 0.28
N LYS A 147 -10.93 -20.96 -0.63
CA LYS A 147 -9.84 -20.35 -1.41
C LYS A 147 -8.77 -19.68 -0.54
N LEU A 148 -9.16 -19.12 0.61
CA LEU A 148 -8.24 -18.51 1.57
C LEU A 148 -7.66 -19.54 2.56
N ASN A 149 -7.89 -20.83 2.35
CA ASN A 149 -7.47 -21.91 3.25
C ASN A 149 -7.83 -21.61 4.71
N ALA A 150 -9.05 -21.10 4.96
CA ALA A 150 -9.51 -20.78 6.30
C ALA A 150 -9.61 -22.06 7.15
N LYS A 151 -8.94 -22.05 8.31
CA LYS A 151 -8.97 -23.21 9.24
C LYS A 151 -10.34 -23.40 9.87
N TYR A 152 -11.02 -22.29 10.16
CA TYR A 152 -12.34 -22.29 10.77
C TYR A 152 -13.26 -21.31 10.08
N CYS A 153 -14.55 -21.66 10.00
CA CYS A 153 -15.62 -20.78 9.56
C CYS A 153 -16.61 -20.55 10.68
N ILE A 154 -16.84 -19.29 11.03
CA ILE A 154 -17.92 -18.86 11.93
C ILE A 154 -19.08 -18.41 11.05
N ILE A 155 -20.25 -19.06 11.17
CA ILE A 155 -21.43 -18.68 10.41
C ILE A 155 -22.38 -17.94 11.34
N SER A 156 -22.61 -16.66 11.04
CA SER A 156 -23.59 -15.85 11.75
C SER A 156 -24.94 -15.97 11.06
N VAL A 157 -25.94 -16.39 11.84
CA VAL A 157 -27.34 -16.56 11.40
C VAL A 157 -28.25 -15.79 12.36
N SER A 158 -29.41 -15.36 11.88
CA SER A 158 -30.38 -14.54 12.64
C SER A 158 -30.95 -15.19 13.91
N TYR A 159 -30.76 -16.45 14.08
CA TYR A 159 -31.16 -17.12 15.32
C TYR A 159 -29.93 -17.27 16.20
N THR A 160 -30.00 -16.79 17.40
CA THR A 160 -29.04 -16.65 18.50
C THR A 160 -28.11 -17.85 18.81
N HIS A 161 -27.73 -18.67 17.81
CA HIS A 161 -26.76 -19.76 17.99
C HIS A 161 -25.61 -19.66 17.00
N LEU A 162 -24.41 -19.34 17.53
CA LEU A 162 -23.14 -19.54 16.87
C LEU A 162 -22.89 -21.07 16.73
N ARG A 163 -22.79 -21.57 15.49
CA ARG A 163 -22.25 -22.91 15.23
C ARG A 163 -20.88 -22.79 14.60
N ALA A 164 -19.88 -23.36 15.25
CA ALA A 164 -18.57 -23.58 14.65
C ALA A 164 -18.58 -24.92 13.90
N HIS A 165 -18.18 -24.92 12.65
CA HIS A 165 -17.91 -26.14 11.89
C HIS A 165 -16.41 -26.26 11.69
N GLU A 166 -15.81 -27.36 12.16
CA GLU A 166 -14.48 -27.77 11.73
C GLU A 166 -14.57 -28.25 10.27
N THR A 167 -13.74 -27.71 9.42
CA THR A 167 -13.50 -28.29 8.09
C THR A 167 -12.50 -29.43 8.27
N LEU A 168 -12.98 -30.66 8.28
CA LEU A 168 -12.13 -31.85 8.18
C LEU A 168 -11.50 -31.86 6.79
N GLY A 169 -10.16 -31.75 6.72
CA GLY A 169 -9.35 -31.89 5.53
C GLY A 169 -9.28 -33.35 5.05
#